data_479992d2e2dffe946b68498115928b09
#
_entry.id   479992d2e2dffe946b68498115928b09
#
_cell.length_a   1.000
_cell.length_b   1.000
_cell.length_c   1.000
_cell.angle_alpha   90.00
_cell.angle_beta   90.00
_cell.angle_gamma   90.00
#
_symmetry.space_group_name_H-M   'P 1'
#
loop_
_entity.id
_entity.type
_entity.pdbx_description
1 polymer ?
#
loop_
_entity_poly.entity_id
_entity_poly.type
_entity_poly.pdbx_seq_one_letter_code
_entity_poly.pdbx_strand_id
1 'polypeptide(L)'
;MLLIGWGDIQNSMAEDFPDADLDAILGNYQNQDINITEEEYQEYHDDVRDDGAYSVRGYSLMVGGALVLSGGFLLFRLNMLGVKLSLAGSIIGLLGGFGGTWMMVQVSEKMLPEEVTKITELMSYLCGVCMLMCVALAALPLLNASARAALNQNVTLVNEEE
;
A
#
# COMPACT_ATOMS: atom_id res chain seq x y z
N MET A 1 -0.61 -4.46 3.42
CA MET A 1 -0.05 -4.29 2.06
C MET A 1 -0.50 -5.37 1.10
N LEU A 2 -0.20 -6.66 1.32
CA LEU A 2 -0.51 -7.72 0.35
C LEU A 2 -2.00 -7.87 0.04
N LEU A 3 -2.87 -7.87 1.05
CA LEU A 3 -4.32 -8.00 0.82
C LEU A 3 -4.90 -6.81 0.04
N ILE A 4 -4.45 -5.60 0.36
CA ILE A 4 -4.88 -4.39 -0.36
C ILE A 4 -4.37 -4.45 -1.81
N GLY A 5 -3.08 -4.76 -1.99
CA GLY A 5 -2.50 -4.88 -3.33
C GLY A 5 -3.16 -5.96 -4.18
N TRP A 6 -3.58 -7.08 -3.57
CA TRP A 6 -4.33 -8.11 -4.28
C TRP A 6 -5.72 -7.62 -4.71
N GLY A 7 -6.45 -6.94 -3.81
CA GLY A 7 -7.74 -6.34 -4.16
C GLY A 7 -7.64 -5.32 -5.29
N ASP A 8 -6.61 -4.46 -5.26
CA ASP A 8 -6.37 -3.49 -6.33
C ASP A 8 -6.06 -4.16 -7.68
N ILE A 9 -5.28 -5.26 -7.68
CA ILE A 9 -5.02 -6.02 -8.90
C ILE A 9 -6.31 -6.65 -9.44
N GLN A 10 -7.17 -7.18 -8.57
CA GLN A 10 -8.47 -7.70 -8.99
C GLN A 10 -9.34 -6.58 -9.61
N ASN A 11 -9.41 -5.42 -8.98
CA ASN A 11 -10.16 -4.27 -9.49
C ASN A 11 -9.58 -3.73 -10.81
N SER A 12 -8.26 -3.83 -11.02
CA SER A 12 -7.65 -3.44 -12.30
C SER A 12 -8.00 -4.37 -13.47
N MET A 13 -8.46 -5.59 -13.18
CA MET A 13 -8.82 -6.61 -14.16
C MET A 13 -10.34 -6.76 -14.33
N ALA A 14 -11.13 -6.26 -13.38
CA ALA A 14 -12.58 -6.33 -13.43
C ALA A 14 -13.11 -5.28 -14.42
N GLU A 15 -14.05 -5.71 -15.30
CA GLU A 15 -14.76 -4.77 -16.19
C GLU A 15 -15.76 -3.94 -15.41
N ASP A 16 -16.49 -4.59 -14.49
CA ASP A 16 -17.47 -3.94 -13.61
C ASP A 16 -17.09 -4.18 -12.15
N PHE A 17 -17.42 -3.21 -11.29
CA PHE A 17 -17.25 -3.38 -9.86
C PHE A 17 -18.28 -4.42 -9.34
N PRO A 18 -17.90 -5.36 -8.46
CA PRO A 18 -18.82 -6.42 -8.00
C PRO A 18 -20.04 -5.85 -7.28
N ASP A 19 -21.25 -6.22 -7.69
CA ASP A 19 -22.52 -5.72 -7.14
C ASP A 19 -22.61 -5.82 -5.61
N ALA A 20 -22.12 -6.93 -5.03
CA ALA A 20 -22.16 -7.14 -3.58
C ALA A 20 -21.29 -6.14 -2.80
N ASP A 21 -20.15 -5.74 -3.37
CA ASP A 21 -19.26 -4.75 -2.77
C ASP A 21 -19.80 -3.34 -3.01
N LEU A 22 -20.41 -3.10 -4.17
CA LEU A 22 -21.06 -1.85 -4.55
C LEU A 22 -22.20 -1.52 -3.61
N ASP A 23 -23.11 -2.46 -3.35
CA ASP A 23 -24.22 -2.31 -2.39
C ASP A 23 -23.71 -1.94 -0.98
N ALA A 24 -22.64 -2.59 -0.53
CA ALA A 24 -22.05 -2.30 0.77
C ALA A 24 -21.43 -0.90 0.85
N ILE A 25 -20.80 -0.45 -0.22
CA ILE A 25 -20.16 0.86 -0.32
C ILE A 25 -21.25 1.95 -0.38
N LEU A 26 -22.22 1.81 -1.27
CA LEU A 26 -23.33 2.75 -1.42
C LEU A 26 -24.15 2.84 -0.14
N GLY A 27 -24.42 1.71 0.53
CA GLY A 27 -25.09 1.70 1.83
C GLY A 27 -24.32 2.47 2.92
N ASN A 28 -22.99 2.41 2.91
CA ASN A 28 -22.16 3.21 3.82
C ASN A 28 -22.23 4.70 3.53
N TYR A 29 -22.26 5.11 2.27
CA TYR A 29 -22.41 6.52 1.88
C TYR A 29 -23.82 7.05 2.19
N GLN A 30 -24.86 6.28 1.93
CA GLN A 30 -26.25 6.64 2.30
C GLN A 30 -26.41 6.85 3.81
N ASN A 31 -25.75 6.04 4.64
CA ASN A 31 -25.75 6.21 6.10
C ASN A 31 -25.09 7.52 6.57
N GLN A 32 -24.33 8.16 5.71
CA GLN A 32 -23.64 9.44 5.94
C GLN A 32 -24.34 10.62 5.23
N ASP A 33 -25.59 10.42 4.76
CA ASP A 33 -26.37 11.38 3.97
C ASP A 33 -25.68 11.79 2.64
N ILE A 34 -24.79 10.94 2.11
CA ILE A 34 -24.12 11.15 0.83
C ILE A 34 -24.86 10.34 -0.24
N ASN A 35 -25.42 11.05 -1.22
CA ASN A 35 -26.11 10.44 -2.35
C ASN A 35 -25.14 10.24 -3.51
N ILE A 36 -24.78 8.97 -3.77
CA ILE A 36 -24.05 8.55 -4.97
C ILE A 36 -24.89 7.46 -5.62
N THR A 37 -25.04 7.53 -6.92
CA THR A 37 -25.69 6.49 -7.71
C THR A 37 -24.71 5.37 -8.05
N GLU A 38 -25.25 4.20 -8.34
CA GLU A 38 -24.47 3.06 -8.81
C GLU A 38 -23.70 3.41 -10.09
N GLU A 39 -24.36 4.13 -11.02
CA GLU A 39 -23.80 4.56 -12.30
C GLU A 39 -22.60 5.51 -12.13
N GLU A 40 -22.70 6.50 -11.22
CA GLU A 40 -21.60 7.43 -10.90
C GLU A 40 -20.42 6.72 -10.26
N TYR A 41 -20.67 5.73 -9.41
CA TYR A 41 -19.58 4.97 -8.78
C TYR A 41 -18.90 4.03 -9.77
N GLN A 42 -19.66 3.43 -10.69
CA GLN A 42 -19.12 2.57 -11.74
C GLN A 42 -18.26 3.38 -12.73
N GLU A 43 -18.73 4.56 -13.13
CA GLU A 43 -17.96 5.48 -13.99
C GLU A 43 -16.63 5.89 -13.31
N TYR A 44 -16.67 6.21 -12.01
CA TYR A 44 -15.47 6.46 -11.22
C TYR A 44 -14.51 5.27 -11.21
N HIS A 45 -15.02 4.04 -11.03
CA HIS A 45 -14.23 2.81 -11.06
C HIS A 45 -13.52 2.64 -12.40
N ASP A 46 -14.25 2.85 -13.51
CA ASP A 46 -13.71 2.72 -14.87
C ASP A 46 -12.61 3.74 -15.13
N ASP A 47 -12.80 5.00 -14.76
CA ASP A 47 -11.78 6.04 -14.90
C ASP A 47 -10.53 5.75 -14.07
N VAL A 48 -10.68 5.30 -12.81
CA VAL A 48 -9.54 4.90 -11.96
C VAL A 48 -8.78 3.72 -12.56
N ARG A 49 -9.49 2.77 -13.18
CA ARG A 49 -8.89 1.63 -13.87
C ARG A 49 -8.13 2.08 -15.11
N ASP A 50 -8.74 2.91 -15.95
CA ASP A 50 -8.18 3.37 -17.21
C ASP A 50 -6.96 4.27 -16.99
N ASP A 51 -6.94 5.09 -15.94
CA ASP A 51 -5.77 5.84 -15.49
C ASP A 51 -4.66 4.93 -14.92
N GLY A 52 -4.95 3.64 -14.70
CA GLY A 52 -4.00 2.65 -14.19
C GLY A 52 -3.67 2.79 -12.70
N ALA A 53 -4.43 3.57 -11.94
CA ALA A 53 -4.19 3.82 -10.52
C ALA A 53 -4.24 2.53 -9.68
N TYR A 54 -5.21 1.64 -9.95
CA TYR A 54 -5.30 0.32 -9.33
C TYR A 54 -4.05 -0.53 -9.61
N SER A 55 -3.58 -0.55 -10.86
CA SER A 55 -2.39 -1.32 -11.25
C SER A 55 -1.14 -0.81 -10.57
N VAL A 56 -0.91 0.50 -10.58
CA VAL A 56 0.26 1.13 -9.94
C VAL A 56 0.27 0.83 -8.44
N ARG A 57 -0.86 1.05 -7.77
CA ARG A 57 -0.98 0.80 -6.32
C ARG A 57 -0.89 -0.69 -6.00
N GLY A 58 -1.62 -1.52 -6.71
CA GLY A 58 -1.69 -2.95 -6.50
C GLY A 58 -0.34 -3.65 -6.64
N TYR A 59 0.33 -3.49 -7.76
CA TYR A 59 1.63 -4.11 -7.98
C TYR A 59 2.71 -3.58 -7.02
N SER A 60 2.72 -2.28 -6.74
CA SER A 60 3.69 -1.70 -5.80
C SER A 60 3.50 -2.22 -4.39
N LEU A 61 2.25 -2.35 -3.92
CA LEU A 61 1.94 -2.92 -2.60
C LEU A 61 2.24 -4.41 -2.52
N MET A 62 2.02 -5.18 -3.60
CA MET A 62 2.36 -6.60 -3.66
C MET A 62 3.87 -6.81 -3.61
N VAL A 63 4.63 -6.14 -4.47
CA VAL A 63 6.09 -6.24 -4.49
C VAL A 63 6.68 -5.73 -3.17
N GLY A 64 6.26 -4.55 -2.73
CA GLY A 64 6.70 -3.98 -1.45
C GLY A 64 6.40 -4.89 -0.26
N GLY A 65 5.17 -5.43 -0.20
CA GLY A 65 4.75 -6.35 0.85
C GLY A 65 5.54 -7.67 0.86
N ALA A 66 5.81 -8.25 -0.31
CA ALA A 66 6.61 -9.46 -0.43
C ALA A 66 8.06 -9.23 0.05
N LEU A 67 8.65 -8.09 -0.31
CA LEU A 67 10.00 -7.70 0.15
C LEU A 67 10.05 -7.47 1.66
N VAL A 68 9.03 -6.82 2.23
CA VAL A 68 8.93 -6.60 3.69
C VAL A 68 8.79 -7.93 4.43
N LEU A 69 7.96 -8.86 3.95
CA LEU A 69 7.82 -10.18 4.57
C LEU A 69 9.13 -10.99 4.49
N SER A 70 9.74 -11.04 3.32
CA SER A 70 11.01 -11.73 3.12
C SER A 70 12.12 -11.11 3.96
N GLY A 71 12.16 -9.79 4.02
CA GLY A 71 13.09 -9.04 4.85
C GLY A 71 12.87 -9.28 6.35
N GLY A 72 11.61 -9.32 6.82
CA GLY A 72 11.26 -9.66 8.18
C GLY A 72 11.72 -11.06 8.57
N PHE A 73 11.50 -12.05 7.69
CA PHE A 73 11.99 -13.42 7.93
C PHE A 73 13.52 -13.49 8.05
N LEU A 74 14.25 -12.77 7.19
CA LEU A 74 15.71 -12.68 7.26
C LEU A 74 16.19 -11.95 8.52
N LEU A 75 15.42 -10.98 9.01
CA LEU A 75 15.73 -10.29 10.28
C LEU A 75 15.67 -11.25 11.48
N PHE A 76 14.73 -12.21 11.51
CA PHE A 76 14.72 -13.25 12.55
C PHE A 76 16.00 -14.09 12.53
N ARG A 77 16.65 -14.22 11.38
CA ARG A 77 17.96 -14.86 11.24
C ARG A 77 19.14 -13.92 11.47
N LEU A 78 18.91 -12.71 12.00
CA LEU A 78 19.90 -11.68 12.23
C LEU A 78 20.75 -11.33 10.99
N ASN A 79 20.13 -11.40 9.80
CA ASN A 79 20.80 -11.14 8.54
C ASN A 79 20.60 -9.67 8.12
N MET A 80 21.72 -8.96 7.86
CA MET A 80 21.71 -7.56 7.41
C MET A 80 20.93 -7.34 6.11
N LEU A 81 20.85 -8.38 5.25
CA LEU A 81 20.05 -8.33 4.02
C LEU A 81 18.56 -8.13 4.34
N GLY A 82 18.06 -8.67 5.47
CA GLY A 82 16.67 -8.51 5.91
C GLY A 82 16.29 -7.05 6.11
N VAL A 83 17.17 -6.25 6.72
CA VAL A 83 16.94 -4.81 6.91
C VAL A 83 16.85 -4.08 5.56
N LYS A 84 17.78 -4.39 4.65
CA LYS A 84 17.80 -3.76 3.32
C LYS A 84 16.55 -4.09 2.51
N LEU A 85 16.11 -5.36 2.52
CA LEU A 85 14.90 -5.80 1.83
C LEU A 85 13.63 -5.16 2.44
N SER A 86 13.51 -5.14 3.78
CA SER A 86 12.38 -4.50 4.45
C SER A 86 12.30 -3.01 4.14
N LEU A 87 13.44 -2.33 4.15
CA LEU A 87 13.51 -0.90 3.83
C LEU A 87 13.14 -0.64 2.36
N ALA A 88 13.72 -1.39 1.43
CA ALA A 88 13.41 -1.28 0.01
C ALA A 88 11.92 -1.55 -0.27
N GLY A 89 11.36 -2.61 0.32
CA GLY A 89 9.95 -2.95 0.19
C GLY A 89 9.02 -1.88 0.75
N SER A 90 9.39 -1.29 1.91
CA SER A 90 8.62 -0.19 2.51
C SER A 90 8.65 1.08 1.65
N ILE A 91 9.78 1.40 1.03
CA ILE A 91 9.91 2.56 0.12
C ILE A 91 9.10 2.34 -1.15
N ILE A 92 9.17 1.15 -1.77
CA ILE A 92 8.38 0.81 -2.96
C ILE A 92 6.88 0.89 -2.63
N GLY A 93 6.46 0.31 -1.50
CA GLY A 93 5.09 0.37 -1.04
C GLY A 93 4.61 1.79 -0.76
N LEU A 94 5.46 2.64 -0.16
CA LEU A 94 5.15 4.05 0.09
C LEU A 94 4.97 4.81 -1.23
N LEU A 95 5.94 4.75 -2.13
CA LEU A 95 5.90 5.52 -3.38
C LEU A 95 4.76 5.08 -4.30
N GLY A 96 4.60 3.78 -4.50
CA GLY A 96 3.54 3.24 -5.36
C GLY A 96 2.16 3.29 -4.70
N GLY A 97 2.08 2.99 -3.40
CA GLY A 97 0.84 3.08 -2.64
C GLY A 97 0.32 4.51 -2.56
N PHE A 98 1.18 5.47 -2.22
CA PHE A 98 0.81 6.89 -2.18
C PHE A 98 0.53 7.44 -3.59
N GLY A 99 1.39 7.13 -4.57
CA GLY A 99 1.22 7.59 -5.95
C GLY A 99 -0.10 7.09 -6.56
N GLY A 100 -0.42 5.80 -6.44
CA GLY A 100 -1.69 5.25 -6.92
C GLY A 100 -2.91 5.83 -6.20
N THR A 101 -2.82 6.04 -4.87
CA THR A 101 -3.91 6.69 -4.13
C THR A 101 -4.09 8.15 -4.55
N TRP A 102 -2.99 8.86 -4.82
CA TRP A 102 -3.06 10.24 -5.33
C TRP A 102 -3.77 10.32 -6.69
N MET A 103 -3.51 9.37 -7.61
CA MET A 103 -4.23 9.27 -8.88
C MET A 103 -5.73 9.05 -8.63
N MET A 104 -6.11 8.17 -7.72
CA MET A 104 -7.52 7.94 -7.35
C MET A 104 -8.19 9.22 -6.80
N VAL A 105 -7.51 10.01 -5.98
CA VAL A 105 -8.02 11.29 -5.47
C VAL A 105 -8.28 12.26 -6.62
N GLN A 106 -7.38 12.36 -7.59
CA GLN A 106 -7.56 13.23 -8.75
C GLN A 106 -8.77 12.86 -9.62
N VAL A 107 -9.07 11.57 -9.74
CA VAL A 107 -10.28 11.09 -10.43
C VAL A 107 -11.51 11.41 -9.59
N SER A 108 -11.48 11.14 -8.27
CA SER A 108 -12.61 11.42 -7.37
C SER A 108 -13.00 12.90 -7.33
N GLU A 109 -12.04 13.82 -7.42
CA GLU A 109 -12.28 15.26 -7.46
C GLU A 109 -13.11 15.71 -8.68
N LYS A 110 -13.05 14.94 -9.77
CA LYS A 110 -13.75 15.28 -11.02
C LYS A 110 -15.17 14.70 -11.09
N MET A 111 -15.40 13.56 -10.45
CA MET A 111 -16.57 12.72 -10.68
C MET A 111 -17.46 12.56 -9.46
N LEU A 112 -16.91 12.62 -8.25
CA LEU A 112 -17.63 12.35 -7.03
C LEU A 112 -17.94 13.62 -6.24
N PRO A 113 -19.00 13.61 -5.39
CA PRO A 113 -19.32 14.71 -4.49
C PRO A 113 -18.12 15.10 -3.59
N GLU A 114 -18.04 16.38 -3.23
CA GLU A 114 -16.94 16.94 -2.43
C GLU A 114 -16.74 16.21 -1.09
N GLU A 115 -17.81 15.71 -0.51
CA GLU A 115 -17.81 14.94 0.75
C GLU A 115 -17.01 13.63 0.59
N VAL A 116 -17.22 12.92 -0.51
CA VAL A 116 -16.52 11.65 -0.82
C VAL A 116 -15.05 11.89 -1.10
N THR A 117 -14.78 12.92 -1.88
CA THR A 117 -13.40 13.33 -2.18
C THR A 117 -12.63 13.65 -0.91
N LYS A 118 -13.22 14.38 0.04
CA LYS A 118 -12.60 14.67 1.35
C LYS A 118 -12.33 13.42 2.18
N ILE A 119 -13.25 12.44 2.16
CA ILE A 119 -13.06 11.17 2.85
C ILE A 119 -11.89 10.40 2.22
N THR A 120 -11.85 10.33 0.89
CA THR A 120 -10.77 9.67 0.13
C THR A 120 -9.42 10.33 0.39
N GLU A 121 -9.38 11.65 0.41
CA GLU A 121 -8.18 12.45 0.73
C GLU A 121 -7.70 12.19 2.16
N LEU A 122 -8.60 12.22 3.15
CA LEU A 122 -8.28 11.93 4.55
C LEU A 122 -7.72 10.51 4.71
N MET A 123 -8.32 9.51 4.07
CA MET A 123 -7.84 8.13 4.06
C MET A 123 -6.46 8.02 3.40
N SER A 124 -6.21 8.80 2.35
CA SER A 124 -4.90 8.88 1.68
C SER A 124 -3.81 9.39 2.64
N TYR A 125 -4.08 10.48 3.36
CA TYR A 125 -3.14 11.01 4.35
C TYR A 125 -2.88 10.02 5.50
N LEU A 126 -3.93 9.39 6.02
CA LEU A 126 -3.81 8.39 7.08
C LEU A 126 -2.94 7.20 6.63
N CYS A 127 -3.20 6.70 5.43
CA CYS A 127 -2.42 5.63 4.82
C CYS A 127 -0.96 6.05 4.61
N GLY A 128 -0.71 7.26 4.12
CA GLY A 128 0.63 7.83 3.95
C GLY A 128 1.40 7.89 5.27
N VAL A 129 0.77 8.36 6.35
CA VAL A 129 1.39 8.41 7.69
C VAL A 129 1.73 6.99 8.18
N CYS A 130 0.81 6.03 8.03
CA CYS A 130 1.07 4.63 8.40
C CYS A 130 2.26 4.05 7.62
N MET A 131 2.36 4.33 6.33
CA MET A 131 3.48 3.87 5.49
C MET A 131 4.80 4.51 5.89
N LEU A 132 4.81 5.81 6.21
CA LEU A 132 6.00 6.50 6.74
C LEU A 132 6.47 5.90 8.06
N MET A 133 5.55 5.55 8.96
CA MET A 133 5.88 4.84 10.20
C MET A 133 6.51 3.47 9.91
N CYS A 134 6.01 2.73 8.93
CA CYS A 134 6.60 1.45 8.52
C CYS A 134 8.03 1.63 8.00
N VAL A 135 8.29 2.65 7.17
CA VAL A 135 9.66 2.98 6.70
C VAL A 135 10.56 3.34 7.85
N ALA A 136 10.11 4.17 8.79
CA ALA A 136 10.88 4.57 9.97
C ALA A 136 11.25 3.35 10.85
N LEU A 137 10.27 2.46 11.11
CA LEU A 137 10.51 1.23 11.86
C LEU A 137 11.49 0.29 11.14
N ALA A 138 11.39 0.15 9.83
CA ALA A 138 12.32 -0.65 9.03
C ALA A 138 13.75 -0.07 9.04
N ALA A 139 13.90 1.26 9.19
CA ALA A 139 15.18 1.94 9.26
C ALA A 139 15.84 1.89 10.65
N LEU A 140 15.06 1.66 11.75
CA LEU A 140 15.58 1.66 13.12
C LEU A 140 16.83 0.77 13.35
N PRO A 141 16.89 -0.48 12.83
CA PRO A 141 18.07 -1.31 13.00
C PRO A 141 19.33 -0.72 12.35
N LEU A 142 19.19 0.09 11.31
CA LEU A 142 20.31 0.76 10.64
C LEU A 142 20.82 1.97 11.45
N LEU A 143 19.94 2.63 12.17
CA LEU A 143 20.27 3.81 12.99
C LEU A 143 20.87 3.42 14.35
N ASN A 144 20.59 2.21 14.85
CA ASN A 144 21.10 1.73 16.11
C ASN A 144 22.45 1.01 15.93
N ALA A 145 23.51 1.59 16.50
CA ALA A 145 24.87 1.05 16.38
C ALA A 145 24.99 -0.37 16.97
N SER A 146 24.32 -0.66 18.08
CA SER A 146 24.32 -2.00 18.73
C SER A 146 23.61 -3.04 17.87
N ALA A 147 22.46 -2.69 17.27
CA ALA A 147 21.76 -3.58 16.37
C ALA A 147 22.56 -3.86 15.10
N ARG A 148 23.23 -2.84 14.55
CA ARG A 148 24.11 -2.96 13.39
C ARG A 148 25.30 -3.87 13.68
N ALA A 149 25.92 -3.75 14.86
CA ALA A 149 27.03 -4.60 15.28
C ALA A 149 26.59 -6.08 15.40
N ALA A 150 25.43 -6.35 15.99
CA ALA A 150 24.88 -7.70 16.11
C ALA A 150 24.56 -8.32 14.75
N LEU A 151 24.03 -7.56 13.80
CA LEU A 151 23.74 -8.01 12.43
C LEU A 151 25.01 -8.30 11.62
N ASN A 152 26.11 -7.58 11.87
CA ASN A 152 27.37 -7.78 11.18
C ASN A 152 28.20 -8.96 11.76
N GLN A 153 28.06 -9.27 13.04
CA GLN A 153 28.79 -10.38 13.67
C GLN A 153 28.41 -11.75 13.09
N ASN A 154 27.15 -11.96 12.71
CA ASN A 154 26.72 -13.22 12.10
C ASN A 154 27.31 -13.46 10.70
N VAL A 155 27.70 -12.39 9.97
CA VAL A 155 28.30 -12.53 8.63
C VAL A 155 29.74 -13.01 8.75
N THR A 156 30.48 -12.62 9.78
CA THR A 156 31.86 -13.04 9.99
C THR A 156 31.97 -14.50 10.43
N LEU A 157 31.07 -14.99 11.27
CA LEU A 157 31.09 -16.39 11.73
C LEU A 157 30.81 -17.40 10.63
N VAL A 158 29.96 -17.06 9.66
CA VAL A 158 29.68 -17.94 8.50
C VAL A 158 30.85 -18.05 7.53
N ASN A 159 31.67 -17.00 7.41
CA ASN A 159 32.84 -16.99 6.51
C ASN A 159 34.06 -17.66 7.13
N GLU A 160 34.08 -17.95 8.44
CA GLU A 160 35.17 -18.65 9.10
C GLU A 160 34.98 -20.19 9.13
N GLU A 161 33.76 -20.67 8.76
CA GLU A 161 33.45 -22.11 8.67
C GLU A 161 33.58 -22.71 7.25
N GLU A 162 33.88 -21.89 6.23
CA GLU A 162 34.19 -22.34 4.85
C GLU A 162 35.74 -22.44 4.62
#